data_06f1ba572f8e42be8a68803b2db6fe0a
#
_entry.id   06f1ba572f8e42be8a68803b2db6fe0a
#
_cell.length_a   1.000
_cell.length_b   1.000
_cell.length_c   1.000
_cell.angle_alpha   90.00
_cell.angle_beta   90.00
_cell.angle_gamma   90.00
#
_symmetry.space_group_name_H-M   'P 1'
#
loop_
_entity.id
_entity.type
_entity.pdbx_description
1 polymer ?
#
loop_
_entity_poly.entity_id
_entity_poly.type
_entity_poly.pdbx_seq_one_letter_code
_entity_poly.pdbx_strand_id
1 'polypeptide(L)' 'METQLIELDARGLEPPQPMMKILEAVTVLPAGATLAARTDRQPLLLYPLLEQRGFTYETIAQPDGSHLTHIRHH' A
#
# COMPACT_ATOMS: atom_id res chain seq x y z
N MET A 1 -11.56 -17.37 10.47
CA MET A 1 -11.18 -16.02 10.91
C MET A 1 -11.13 -15.10 9.72
N GLU A 2 -11.71 -13.95 9.85
CA GLU A 2 -11.77 -13.00 8.75
C GLU A 2 -10.47 -12.20 8.67
N THR A 3 -9.98 -12.00 7.45
CA THR A 3 -8.86 -11.10 7.20
C THR A 3 -9.41 -9.68 7.11
N GLN A 4 -8.90 -8.79 7.94
CA GLN A 4 -9.32 -7.38 7.89
C GLN A 4 -8.70 -6.71 6.67
N LEU A 5 -9.52 -6.05 5.87
CA LEU A 5 -9.08 -5.27 4.73
C LEU A 5 -9.22 -3.79 5.05
N ILE A 6 -8.12 -3.07 4.97
CA ILE A 6 -8.09 -1.63 5.22
C ILE A 6 -7.79 -0.96 3.89
N GLU A 7 -8.68 -0.05 3.45
CA GLU A 7 -8.51 0.63 2.18
C GLU A 7 -7.94 2.03 2.37
N LEU A 8 -7.01 2.41 1.51
CA LEU A 8 -6.40 3.73 1.51
C LEU A 8 -6.35 4.25 0.09
N ASP A 9 -6.94 5.41 -0.16
CA ASP A 9 -6.90 6.06 -1.46
C ASP A 9 -5.87 7.19 -1.40
N ALA A 10 -4.75 6.98 -2.08
CA ALA A 10 -3.67 7.96 -2.14
C ALA A 10 -3.55 8.59 -3.54
N ARG A 11 -4.63 8.51 -4.35
CA ARG A 11 -4.64 9.16 -5.65
C ARG A 11 -4.80 10.68 -5.51
N GLY A 12 -4.31 11.39 -6.52
CA GLY A 12 -4.44 12.84 -6.57
C GLY A 12 -3.46 13.60 -5.68
N LEU A 13 -2.56 12.90 -5.01
CA LEU A 13 -1.55 13.51 -4.15
C LEU A 13 -0.24 13.68 -4.92
N GLU A 14 0.49 14.74 -4.61
CA GLU A 14 1.80 14.97 -5.20
C GLU A 14 2.87 14.16 -4.48
N PRO A 15 3.86 13.59 -5.22
CA PRO A 15 4.97 12.89 -4.59
C PRO A 15 5.73 13.85 -3.66
N PRO A 16 6.21 13.38 -2.49
CA PRO A 16 6.20 11.99 -2.02
C PRO A 16 5.00 11.65 -1.11
N GLN A 17 3.94 12.46 -1.13
CA GLN A 17 2.79 12.28 -0.23
C GLN A 17 2.12 10.91 -0.31
N PRO A 18 1.91 10.31 -1.50
CA PRO A 18 1.30 8.99 -1.55
C PRO A 18 2.12 7.95 -0.77
N MET A 19 3.44 7.96 -0.95
CA MET A 19 4.32 7.04 -0.25
C MET A 19 4.28 7.26 1.26
N MET A 20 4.29 8.52 1.69
CA MET A 20 4.26 8.87 3.11
C MET A 20 2.98 8.38 3.77
N LYS A 21 1.84 8.54 3.10
CA LYS A 21 0.56 8.08 3.62
C LYS A 21 0.52 6.56 3.76
N ILE A 22 1.07 5.86 2.79
CA ILE A 22 1.12 4.39 2.85
C ILE A 22 2.02 3.94 3.98
N LEU A 23 3.19 4.56 4.15
CA LEU A 23 4.11 4.20 5.23
C LEU A 23 3.51 4.46 6.61
N GLU A 24 2.76 5.55 6.77
CA GLU A 24 2.02 5.81 8.00
C GLU A 24 0.99 4.72 8.28
N ALA A 25 0.25 4.32 7.26
CA ALA A 25 -0.79 3.31 7.40
C ALA A 25 -0.21 1.94 7.78
N VAL A 26 0.93 1.55 7.19
CA VAL A 26 1.54 0.26 7.52
C VAL A 26 2.13 0.25 8.93
N THR A 27 2.51 1.42 9.44
CA THR A 27 3.03 1.53 10.82
C THR A 27 2.01 1.07 11.84
N VAL A 28 0.73 1.28 11.57
CA VAL A 28 -0.36 0.90 12.47
C VAL A 28 -1.17 -0.28 11.95
N LEU A 29 -0.70 -0.97 10.92
CA LEU A 29 -1.41 -2.09 10.34
C LEU A 29 -1.37 -3.30 11.26
N PRO A 30 -2.54 -3.81 11.70
CA PRO A 30 -2.56 -5.00 12.56
C PRO A 30 -2.03 -6.23 11.86
N ALA A 31 -1.42 -7.14 12.63
CA ALA A 31 -1.03 -8.44 12.11
C ALA A 31 -2.28 -9.17 11.60
N GLY A 32 -2.17 -9.79 10.43
CA GLY A 32 -3.31 -10.46 9.80
C GLY A 32 -4.19 -9.56 8.95
N ALA A 33 -3.98 -8.25 9.00
CA ALA A 33 -4.72 -7.31 8.14
C ALA A 33 -3.98 -7.10 6.82
N THR A 34 -4.74 -6.69 5.81
CA THR A 34 -4.20 -6.31 4.50
C THR A 34 -4.54 -4.85 4.24
N LEU A 35 -3.54 -4.06 3.87
CA LEU A 35 -3.76 -2.69 3.43
C LEU A 35 -3.87 -2.67 1.91
N ALA A 36 -4.98 -2.18 1.39
CA ALA A 36 -5.19 -2.00 -0.04
C ALA A 36 -5.00 -0.52 -0.36
N ALA A 37 -3.84 -0.17 -0.87
CA ALA A 37 -3.48 1.22 -1.16
C ALA A 37 -3.60 1.49 -2.65
N ARG A 38 -4.39 2.51 -3.02
CA ARG A 38 -4.59 2.90 -4.40
C ARG A 38 -3.75 4.13 -4.71
N THR A 39 -2.99 4.06 -5.80
CA THR A 39 -2.11 5.16 -6.24
C THR A 39 -2.32 5.42 -7.73
N ASP A 40 -1.92 6.62 -8.19
CA ASP A 40 -2.00 6.98 -9.60
C ASP A 40 -0.95 6.26 -10.43
N ARG A 41 0.19 5.92 -9.83
CA ARG A 41 1.31 5.26 -10.49
C ARG A 41 1.77 4.06 -9.69
N GLN A 42 2.46 3.16 -10.36
CA GLN A 42 3.08 2.02 -9.67
C GLN A 42 4.10 2.57 -8.65
N PRO A 43 3.95 2.23 -7.35
CA PRO A 43 4.78 2.85 -6.31
C PRO A 43 6.14 2.16 -6.15
N LEU A 44 7.00 2.29 -7.18
CA LEU A 44 8.27 1.56 -7.24
C LEU A 44 9.21 1.88 -6.07
N LEU A 45 9.26 3.15 -5.65
CA LEU A 45 10.14 3.55 -4.56
C LEU A 45 9.67 3.05 -3.20
N LEU A 46 8.42 2.64 -3.10
CA LEU A 46 7.85 2.13 -1.87
C LEU A 46 8.34 0.71 -1.56
N TYR A 47 8.58 -0.09 -2.58
CA TYR A 47 8.86 -1.52 -2.42
C TYR A 47 10.08 -1.80 -1.53
N PRO A 48 11.25 -1.18 -1.75
CA PRO A 48 12.38 -1.44 -0.86
C PRO A 48 12.10 -1.07 0.59
N LEU A 49 11.31 -0.01 0.81
CA LEU A 49 10.97 0.42 2.16
C LEU A 49 10.05 -0.58 2.85
N LEU A 50 9.11 -1.15 2.12
CA LEU A 50 8.24 -2.20 2.64
C LEU A 50 9.03 -3.45 3.00
N GLU A 51 9.96 -3.84 2.13
CA GLU A 51 10.81 -5.01 2.36
C GLU A 51 11.67 -4.82 3.61
N GLN A 52 12.25 -3.63 3.79
CA GLN A 52 13.05 -3.33 4.97
C GLN A 52 12.26 -3.40 6.27
N ARG A 53 10.95 -3.13 6.19
CA ARG A 53 10.07 -3.15 7.35
C ARG A 53 9.39 -4.50 7.57
N GLY A 54 9.70 -5.50 6.74
CA GLY A 54 9.16 -6.84 6.90
C GLY A 54 7.76 -7.03 6.33
N PHE A 55 7.37 -6.22 5.35
CA PHE A 55 6.08 -6.36 4.68
C PHE A 55 6.22 -7.08 3.35
N THR A 56 5.17 -7.81 2.97
CA THR A 56 5.01 -8.33 1.62
C THR A 56 4.01 -7.46 0.88
N TYR A 57 4.08 -7.43 -0.45
CA TYR A 57 3.23 -6.57 -1.25
C TYR A 57 3.00 -7.16 -2.62
N GLU A 58 1.91 -6.75 -3.25
CA GLU A 58 1.57 -7.10 -4.62
C GLU A 58 0.80 -5.93 -5.22
N THR A 59 1.22 -5.47 -6.41
CA THR A 59 0.56 -4.37 -7.09
C THR A 59 -0.17 -4.89 -8.32
N ILE A 60 -1.45 -4.49 -8.46
CA ILE A 60 -2.31 -4.88 -9.56
C ILE A 60 -2.79 -3.61 -10.27
N ALA A 61 -2.49 -3.52 -11.57
CA ALA A 61 -2.97 -2.40 -12.39
C ALA A 61 -4.49 -2.48 -12.52
N GLN A 62 -5.15 -1.34 -12.39
CA GLN A 62 -6.60 -1.25 -12.45
C GLN A 62 -7.05 -0.75 -13.82
N PRO A 63 -8.30 -1.06 -14.24
CA PRO A 63 -8.80 -0.64 -15.55
C PRO A 63 -8.84 0.88 -15.75
N ASP A 64 -8.93 1.65 -14.66
CA ASP A 64 -8.97 3.11 -14.72
C ASP A 64 -7.58 3.76 -14.80
N GLY A 65 -6.53 2.96 -14.89
CA GLY A 65 -5.16 3.45 -14.93
C GLY A 65 -4.50 3.62 -13.59
N SER A 66 -5.23 3.41 -12.50
CA SER A 66 -4.64 3.43 -11.16
C SER A 66 -3.97 2.09 -10.84
N HIS A 67 -3.28 2.04 -9.72
CA HIS A 67 -2.62 0.83 -9.24
C HIS A 67 -3.07 0.54 -7.82
N LEU A 68 -3.39 -0.71 -7.55
CA LEU A 68 -3.81 -1.16 -6.22
C LEU A 68 -2.73 -2.05 -5.64
N THR A 69 -2.16 -1.65 -4.52
CA THR A 69 -1.11 -2.41 -3.85
C THR A 69 -1.66 -3.02 -2.57
N HIS A 70 -1.60 -4.34 -2.47
CA HIS A 70 -1.97 -5.06 -1.27
C HIS A 70 -0.73 -5.30 -0.43
N ILE A 71 -0.75 -4.82 0.81
CA ILE A 71 0.41 -4.87 1.72
C ILE A 71 0.01 -5.61 2.98
N ARG A 72 0.87 -6.56 3.40
CA ARG A 72 0.64 -7.37 4.60
C ARG A 72 1.95 -7.56 5.35
N HIS A 73 1.84 -7.84 6.63
CA HIS A 73 3.00 -8.30 7.39
C HIS A 73 3.47 -9.64 6.83
N HIS A 74 4.77 -9.80 6.79
CA HIS A 74 5.40 -11.03 6.31
C HIS A 74 5.02 -12.23 7.17
#